data_70e476360a9466ac10c5c1dce2db3a96
#
_entry.id   70e476360a9466ac10c5c1dce2db3a96
#
_cell.length_a   1.000
_cell.length_b   1.000
_cell.length_c   1.000
_cell.angle_alpha   90.00
_cell.angle_beta   90.00
_cell.angle_gamma   90.00
#
_symmetry.space_group_name_H-M   'P 1'
#
loop_
_entity.id
_entity.type
_entity.pdbx_description
1 polymer ?
#
loop_
_entity_poly.entity_id
_entity_poly.type
_entity_poly.pdbx_seq_one_letter_code
_entity_poly.pdbx_strand_id
1 'polypeptide(L)'
;VVAESRALAEDALEKIIVDATPQPFILDAEVALLVTSVPVHPEHGSNLLLDRKFVWGPVDDDFNVAEHSLSFSVTWGRNSTVPIETFGVLAEWNGWDQMLDIWASIQMPKYADQITRSLNLPSNAIRVHYDVDVGGSYGVKRGIKHSVLVGYIARKLGCPVRLIEDRLENMRAGDAHGPERK
;
A
#
# COMPACT_ATOMS: atom_id res chain seq x y z
N VAL A 1 8.24 -14.21 -8.76
CA VAL A 1 8.38 -15.65 -9.11
C VAL A 1 7.63 -16.48 -8.08
N VAL A 2 7.04 -17.60 -8.52
CA VAL A 2 6.42 -18.61 -7.65
C VAL A 2 7.16 -19.92 -7.88
N ALA A 3 7.54 -20.58 -6.80
CA ALA A 3 8.24 -21.86 -6.84
C ALA A 3 7.84 -22.72 -5.61
N GLU A 4 8.25 -23.96 -5.58
CA GLU A 4 7.97 -24.90 -4.50
C GLU A 4 8.66 -24.51 -3.17
N SER A 5 9.70 -23.70 -3.25
CA SER A 5 10.38 -23.16 -2.08
C SER A 5 10.86 -21.72 -2.32
N ARG A 6 11.12 -20.99 -1.22
CA ARG A 6 11.69 -19.64 -1.29
C ARG A 6 13.04 -19.64 -2.00
N ALA A 7 13.93 -20.57 -1.68
CA ALA A 7 15.26 -20.66 -2.30
C ALA A 7 15.16 -20.82 -3.84
N LEU A 8 14.29 -21.71 -4.33
CA LEU A 8 14.06 -21.86 -5.76
C LEU A 8 13.47 -20.61 -6.42
N ALA A 9 12.61 -19.87 -5.68
CA ALA A 9 12.07 -18.63 -6.20
C ALA A 9 13.15 -17.55 -6.31
N GLU A 10 14.04 -17.45 -5.33
CA GLU A 10 15.19 -16.53 -5.32
C GLU A 10 16.19 -16.86 -6.45
N ASP A 11 16.57 -18.11 -6.61
CA ASP A 11 17.43 -18.56 -7.73
C ASP A 11 16.82 -18.24 -9.10
N ALA A 12 15.49 -18.34 -9.22
CA ALA A 12 14.80 -18.02 -10.46
C ALA A 12 14.77 -16.52 -10.75
N LEU A 13 14.83 -15.65 -9.73
CA LEU A 13 14.90 -14.19 -9.93
C LEU A 13 16.16 -13.78 -10.69
N GLU A 14 17.28 -14.45 -10.47
CA GLU A 14 18.55 -14.15 -11.15
C GLU A 14 18.49 -14.37 -12.68
N LYS A 15 17.48 -15.14 -13.14
CA LYS A 15 17.27 -15.42 -14.57
C LYS A 15 16.35 -14.40 -15.25
N ILE A 16 15.75 -13.48 -14.48
CA ILE A 16 14.85 -12.47 -15.02
C ILE A 16 15.68 -11.28 -15.49
N ILE A 17 15.63 -11.02 -16.78
CA ILE A 17 16.21 -9.81 -17.37
C ILE A 17 15.14 -8.73 -17.35
N VAL A 18 15.45 -7.60 -16.68
CA VAL A 18 14.59 -6.43 -16.65
C VAL A 18 15.16 -5.39 -17.60
N ASP A 19 14.45 -5.13 -18.69
CA ASP A 19 14.73 -4.01 -19.58
C ASP A 19 13.79 -2.86 -19.19
N ALA A 20 14.36 -1.73 -18.74
CA ALA A 20 13.61 -0.59 -18.24
C ALA A 20 14.15 0.71 -18.76
N THR A 21 13.28 1.53 -19.35
CA THR A 21 13.60 2.89 -19.77
C THR A 21 13.20 3.88 -18.66
N PRO A 22 14.17 4.60 -18.05
CA PRO A 22 13.86 5.62 -17.06
C PRO A 22 12.94 6.70 -17.63
N GLN A 23 11.96 7.09 -16.86
CA GLN A 23 11.08 8.21 -17.15
C GLN A 23 11.38 9.38 -16.22
N PRO A 24 11.00 10.61 -16.58
CA PRO A 24 11.07 11.74 -15.66
C PRO A 24 10.32 11.41 -14.35
N PHE A 25 10.90 11.75 -13.23
CA PHE A 25 10.35 11.47 -11.92
C PHE A 25 10.27 12.74 -11.07
N ILE A 26 9.38 12.73 -10.09
CA ILE A 26 9.13 13.82 -9.16
C ILE A 26 9.36 13.30 -7.75
N LEU A 27 10.22 13.96 -6.99
CA LEU A 27 10.52 13.61 -5.58
C LEU A 27 9.97 14.63 -4.58
N ASP A 28 9.60 15.80 -5.04
CA ASP A 28 9.13 16.90 -4.21
C ASP A 28 7.63 17.16 -4.45
N ALA A 29 6.86 17.22 -3.37
CA ALA A 29 5.42 17.40 -3.46
C ALA A 29 4.99 18.79 -3.96
N GLU A 30 5.76 19.84 -3.67
CA GLU A 30 5.48 21.19 -4.17
C GLU A 30 5.80 21.30 -5.66
N VAL A 31 6.89 20.70 -6.07
CA VAL A 31 7.24 20.59 -7.50
C VAL A 31 6.17 19.81 -8.25
N ALA A 32 5.61 18.76 -7.62
CA ALA A 32 4.53 17.96 -8.22
C ALA A 32 3.28 18.78 -8.56
N LEU A 33 3.00 19.84 -7.79
CA LEU A 33 1.82 20.71 -7.97
C LEU A 33 2.03 21.79 -9.05
N LEU A 34 3.24 21.98 -9.56
CA LEU A 34 3.48 22.94 -10.63
C LEU A 34 2.78 22.48 -11.91
N VAL A 35 2.18 23.44 -12.62
CA VAL A 35 1.50 23.20 -13.91
C VAL A 35 2.42 22.57 -14.96
N THR A 36 3.73 22.84 -14.85
CA THR A 36 4.75 22.30 -15.75
C THR A 36 5.21 20.90 -15.40
N SER A 37 4.78 20.36 -14.26
CA SER A 37 5.16 19.01 -13.83
C SER A 37 4.43 17.95 -14.64
N VAL A 38 5.17 16.89 -15.01
CA VAL A 38 4.57 15.75 -15.70
C VAL A 38 3.65 15.00 -14.73
N PRO A 39 2.38 14.75 -15.09
CA PRO A 39 1.50 13.96 -14.24
C PRO A 39 2.03 12.53 -14.08
N VAL A 40 2.07 12.02 -12.84
CA VAL A 40 2.42 10.62 -12.55
C VAL A 40 1.39 9.68 -13.16
N HIS A 41 0.14 10.11 -13.18
CA HIS A 41 -0.98 9.44 -13.83
C HIS A 41 -1.53 10.34 -14.94
N PRO A 42 -1.09 10.18 -16.19
CA PRO A 42 -1.47 11.06 -17.30
C PRO A 42 -2.98 11.15 -17.50
N GLU A 43 -3.71 10.08 -17.22
CA GLU A 43 -5.17 10.01 -17.31
C GLU A 43 -5.90 10.97 -16.35
N HIS A 44 -5.25 11.39 -15.27
CA HIS A 44 -5.81 12.36 -14.31
C HIS A 44 -5.45 13.81 -14.64
N GLY A 45 -4.45 14.02 -15.50
CA GLY A 45 -4.04 15.36 -15.95
C GLY A 45 -3.40 16.24 -14.89
N SER A 46 -3.26 15.75 -13.65
CA SER A 46 -2.71 16.49 -12.51
C SER A 46 -2.14 15.53 -11.46
N ASN A 47 -1.16 16.01 -10.70
CA ASN A 47 -0.64 15.30 -9.52
C ASN A 47 -1.41 15.61 -8.23
N LEU A 48 -2.39 16.51 -8.29
CA LEU A 48 -3.26 16.84 -7.17
C LEU A 48 -4.35 15.78 -7.03
N LEU A 49 -4.27 14.95 -6.02
CA LEU A 49 -5.24 13.88 -5.77
C LEU A 49 -6.49 14.37 -5.04
N LEU A 50 -6.31 15.30 -4.13
CA LEU A 50 -7.39 15.80 -3.30
C LEU A 50 -7.06 17.21 -2.82
N ASP A 51 -7.99 18.14 -3.02
CA ASP A 51 -7.99 19.46 -2.40
C ASP A 51 -9.32 19.65 -1.66
N ARG A 52 -9.25 19.81 -0.34
CA ARG A 52 -10.42 20.07 0.51
C ARG A 52 -10.07 21.05 1.61
N LYS A 53 -10.91 22.08 1.75
CA LYS A 53 -10.84 23.00 2.87
C LYS A 53 -11.87 22.58 3.93
N PHE A 54 -11.41 22.40 5.15
CA PHE A 54 -12.25 22.20 6.32
C PHE A 54 -12.13 23.44 7.20
N VAL A 55 -13.25 24.02 7.61
CA VAL A 55 -13.28 25.24 8.42
C VAL A 55 -14.16 24.98 9.64
N TRP A 56 -13.64 25.29 10.82
CA TRP A 56 -14.35 25.26 12.08
C TRP A 56 -14.17 26.59 12.80
N GLY A 57 -15.27 27.29 13.05
CA GLY A 57 -15.28 28.61 13.66
C GLY A 57 -14.86 29.74 12.72
N PRO A 58 -14.80 30.98 13.23
CA PRO A 58 -14.47 32.19 12.47
C PRO A 58 -12.97 32.43 12.37
N VAL A 59 -12.23 31.48 11.81
CA VAL A 59 -10.75 31.47 11.81
C VAL A 59 -10.15 32.71 11.17
N ASP A 60 -10.69 33.16 10.05
CA ASP A 60 -10.19 34.32 9.33
C ASP A 60 -10.42 35.62 10.16
N ASP A 61 -11.55 35.72 10.86
CA ASP A 61 -11.87 36.85 11.74
C ASP A 61 -10.96 36.85 12.96
N ASP A 62 -10.70 35.68 13.56
CA ASP A 62 -9.80 35.54 14.70
C ASP A 62 -8.36 35.94 14.34
N PHE A 63 -7.88 35.60 13.15
CA PHE A 63 -6.57 36.05 12.66
C PHE A 63 -6.53 37.56 12.44
N ASN A 64 -7.61 38.17 11.94
CA ASN A 64 -7.67 39.60 11.67
C ASN A 64 -7.64 40.46 12.96
N VAL A 65 -8.15 39.92 14.09
CA VAL A 65 -8.19 40.63 15.36
C VAL A 65 -7.08 40.21 16.34
N ALA A 66 -6.27 39.23 15.98
CA ALA A 66 -5.17 38.76 16.82
C ALA A 66 -4.11 39.84 17.00
N GLU A 67 -3.73 40.12 18.26
CA GLU A 67 -2.68 41.06 18.59
C GLU A 67 -1.32 40.67 17.99
N HIS A 68 -1.05 39.36 17.95
CA HIS A 68 0.15 38.79 17.37
C HIS A 68 -0.18 37.59 16.50
N SER A 69 0.44 37.50 15.35
CA SER A 69 0.39 36.33 14.47
C SER A 69 1.79 35.86 14.13
N LEU A 70 1.97 34.53 14.08
CA LEU A 70 3.23 33.89 13.70
C LEU A 70 2.97 32.93 12.55
N SER A 71 3.80 33.00 11.51
CA SER A 71 3.78 32.04 10.41
C SER A 71 5.15 31.37 10.30
N PHE A 72 5.14 30.05 10.22
CA PHE A 72 6.36 29.27 10.02
C PHE A 72 6.07 28.01 9.21
N SER A 73 7.09 27.46 8.58
CA SER A 73 7.02 26.20 7.86
C SER A 73 7.79 25.12 8.60
N VAL A 74 7.20 23.95 8.72
CA VAL A 74 7.85 22.76 9.28
C VAL A 74 7.89 21.69 8.19
N THR A 75 9.06 21.13 7.94
CA THR A 75 9.21 20.02 6.99
C THR A 75 9.48 18.74 7.77
N TRP A 76 8.66 17.74 7.51
CA TRP A 76 8.85 16.39 8.02
C TRP A 76 9.35 15.50 6.89
N GLY A 77 10.50 14.87 7.09
CA GLY A 77 11.05 13.94 6.12
C GLY A 77 10.22 12.64 6.06
N ARG A 78 10.21 12.01 4.91
CA ARG A 78 9.63 10.68 4.74
C ARG A 78 10.33 9.70 5.68
N ASN A 79 9.56 8.93 6.44
CA ASN A 79 10.08 7.87 7.30
C ASN A 79 9.44 6.52 6.96
N SER A 80 10.14 5.44 7.28
CA SER A 80 9.62 4.10 7.19
C SER A 80 9.10 3.66 8.55
N THR A 81 7.92 3.08 8.56
CA THR A 81 7.41 2.35 9.70
C THR A 81 7.93 0.92 9.62
N VAL A 82 8.84 0.56 10.49
CA VAL A 82 9.51 -0.74 10.45
C VAL A 82 9.00 -1.61 11.61
N PRO A 83 7.82 -2.25 11.49
CA PRO A 83 7.38 -3.20 12.50
C PRO A 83 8.35 -4.37 12.58
N ILE A 84 8.54 -4.92 13.77
CA ILE A 84 9.44 -6.07 13.98
C ILE A 84 8.97 -7.25 13.13
N GLU A 85 7.68 -7.54 13.12
CA GLU A 85 7.06 -8.48 12.20
C GLU A 85 6.87 -7.85 10.82
N THR A 86 7.45 -8.47 9.79
CA THR A 86 7.20 -8.10 8.39
C THR A 86 5.80 -8.54 7.94
N PHE A 87 5.37 -8.12 6.76
CA PHE A 87 4.09 -8.58 6.22
C PHE A 87 4.18 -10.04 5.76
N GLY A 88 3.15 -10.81 6.08
CA GLY A 88 2.99 -12.18 5.60
C GLY A 88 1.56 -12.43 5.16
N VAL A 89 1.40 -13.23 4.11
CA VAL A 89 0.12 -13.72 3.60
C VAL A 89 0.24 -15.13 3.06
N LEU A 90 -0.74 -15.95 3.38
CA LEU A 90 -1.02 -17.25 2.79
C LEU A 90 -2.41 -17.18 2.16
N ALA A 91 -2.57 -17.68 0.95
CA ALA A 91 -3.86 -17.81 0.32
C ALA A 91 -4.06 -19.20 -0.26
N GLU A 92 -5.27 -19.71 -0.14
CA GLU A 92 -5.71 -20.98 -0.70
C GLU A 92 -7.04 -20.80 -1.43
N TRP A 93 -7.15 -21.34 -2.63
CA TRP A 93 -8.38 -21.34 -3.41
C TRP A 93 -9.03 -22.71 -3.41
N ASN A 94 -10.25 -22.78 -2.85
CA ASN A 94 -11.06 -23.99 -2.96
C ASN A 94 -11.96 -23.90 -4.20
N GLY A 95 -11.66 -24.73 -5.19
CA GLY A 95 -12.39 -24.76 -6.45
C GLY A 95 -13.81 -25.35 -6.35
N TRP A 96 -14.13 -26.09 -5.29
CA TRP A 96 -15.43 -26.69 -5.09
C TRP A 96 -16.49 -25.68 -4.65
N ASP A 97 -16.19 -24.93 -3.61
CA ASP A 97 -17.09 -23.92 -3.05
C ASP A 97 -16.78 -22.52 -3.56
N GLN A 98 -15.80 -22.38 -4.45
CA GLN A 98 -15.36 -21.11 -5.03
C GLN A 98 -14.96 -20.09 -3.97
N MET A 99 -14.32 -20.55 -2.90
CA MET A 99 -13.88 -19.75 -1.78
C MET A 99 -12.38 -19.50 -1.81
N LEU A 100 -12.01 -18.28 -1.44
CA LEU A 100 -10.63 -17.87 -1.19
C LEU A 100 -10.40 -17.74 0.30
N ASP A 101 -9.60 -18.62 0.88
CA ASP A 101 -9.12 -18.52 2.25
C ASP A 101 -7.82 -17.73 2.31
N ILE A 102 -7.74 -16.75 3.22
CA ILE A 102 -6.57 -15.89 3.41
C ILE A 102 -6.20 -15.81 4.87
N TRP A 103 -4.94 -16.08 5.18
CA TRP A 103 -4.28 -15.81 6.46
C TRP A 103 -3.26 -14.71 6.24
N ALA A 104 -3.38 -13.59 6.94
CA ALA A 104 -2.46 -12.47 6.75
C ALA A 104 -2.31 -11.62 8.02
N SER A 105 -1.13 -11.04 8.21
CA SER A 105 -0.91 -10.01 9.21
C SER A 105 -1.47 -8.68 8.72
N ILE A 106 -2.68 -8.35 9.14
CA ILE A 106 -3.42 -7.18 8.63
C ILE A 106 -4.02 -6.33 9.75
N GLN A 107 -4.29 -5.07 9.41
CA GLN A 107 -4.85 -4.06 10.31
C GLN A 107 -6.05 -3.35 9.67
N MET A 108 -6.89 -4.00 8.91
CA MET A 108 -7.96 -3.28 8.19
C MET A 108 -9.31 -4.01 8.23
N PRO A 109 -10.38 -3.36 8.77
CA PRO A 109 -11.71 -4.00 8.86
C PRO A 109 -12.34 -4.34 7.51
N LYS A 110 -12.08 -3.54 6.46
CA LYS A 110 -12.65 -3.73 5.11
C LYS A 110 -11.76 -4.56 4.17
N TYR A 111 -10.86 -5.34 4.73
CA TYR A 111 -9.86 -6.09 3.97
C TYR A 111 -10.47 -7.10 3.00
N ALA A 112 -11.39 -7.93 3.48
CA ALA A 112 -12.09 -8.91 2.66
C ALA A 112 -12.82 -8.27 1.47
N ASP A 113 -13.56 -7.19 1.73
CA ASP A 113 -14.33 -6.46 0.72
C ASP A 113 -13.44 -5.86 -0.38
N GLN A 114 -12.29 -5.32 0.00
CA GLN A 114 -11.35 -4.77 -0.98
C GLN A 114 -10.69 -5.85 -1.84
N ILE A 115 -10.36 -7.00 -1.27
CA ILE A 115 -9.77 -8.11 -2.03
C ILE A 115 -10.79 -8.70 -3.01
N THR A 116 -12.03 -8.95 -2.57
CA THR A 116 -13.06 -9.48 -3.45
C THR A 116 -13.34 -8.56 -4.63
N ARG A 117 -13.40 -7.25 -4.41
CA ARG A 117 -13.54 -6.27 -5.50
C ARG A 117 -12.36 -6.30 -6.46
N SER A 118 -11.13 -6.35 -5.93
CA SER A 118 -9.91 -6.37 -6.76
C SER A 118 -9.78 -7.64 -7.59
N LEU A 119 -10.27 -8.78 -7.09
CA LEU A 119 -10.25 -10.07 -7.77
C LEU A 119 -11.52 -10.35 -8.58
N ASN A 120 -12.46 -9.42 -8.60
CA ASN A 120 -13.79 -9.59 -9.20
C ASN A 120 -14.48 -10.86 -8.70
N LEU A 121 -14.50 -11.04 -7.38
CA LEU A 121 -15.17 -12.13 -6.69
C LEU A 121 -16.45 -11.65 -6.02
N PRO A 122 -17.45 -12.51 -5.84
CA PRO A 122 -18.58 -12.22 -4.97
C PRO A 122 -18.11 -11.88 -3.54
N SER A 123 -18.81 -10.99 -2.84
CA SER A 123 -18.41 -10.53 -1.50
C SER A 123 -18.35 -11.65 -0.46
N ASN A 124 -19.08 -12.73 -0.68
CA ASN A 124 -19.11 -13.94 0.17
C ASN A 124 -18.12 -15.03 -0.27
N ALA A 125 -17.30 -14.78 -1.30
CA ALA A 125 -16.34 -15.75 -1.83
C ALA A 125 -14.94 -15.62 -1.20
N ILE A 126 -14.83 -15.00 -0.04
CA ILE A 126 -13.58 -14.88 0.70
C ILE A 126 -13.80 -15.16 2.19
N ARG A 127 -12.85 -15.86 2.78
CA ARG A 127 -12.74 -16.04 4.23
C ARG A 127 -11.37 -15.54 4.68
N VAL A 128 -11.37 -14.55 5.55
CA VAL A 128 -10.15 -14.03 6.15
C VAL A 128 -10.02 -14.54 7.57
N HIS A 129 -8.90 -15.16 7.87
CA HIS A 129 -8.59 -15.71 9.17
C HIS A 129 -7.85 -14.66 10.00
N TYR A 130 -8.50 -14.20 11.07
CA TYR A 130 -8.02 -13.14 11.96
C TYR A 130 -7.46 -13.68 13.29
N ASP A 131 -7.25 -14.96 13.39
CA ASP A 131 -6.81 -15.69 14.59
C ASP A 131 -5.29 -15.66 14.79
N VAL A 132 -4.61 -14.72 14.16
CA VAL A 132 -3.18 -14.51 14.28
C VAL A 132 -2.86 -13.20 15.00
N ASP A 133 -1.88 -13.24 15.90
CA ASP A 133 -1.35 -12.04 16.53
C ASP A 133 -0.54 -11.22 15.52
N VAL A 134 -0.73 -9.92 15.52
CA VAL A 134 -0.06 -9.01 14.60
C VAL A 134 1.03 -8.23 15.31
N GLY A 135 2.28 -8.44 14.92
CA GLY A 135 3.48 -7.85 15.50
C GLY A 135 3.77 -6.42 15.06
N GLY A 136 2.78 -5.55 15.16
CA GLY A 136 2.85 -4.14 14.77
C GLY A 136 2.47 -3.90 13.30
N SER A 137 1.97 -2.71 13.00
CA SER A 137 1.58 -2.33 11.65
C SER A 137 2.03 -0.91 11.30
N TYR A 138 1.67 0.09 12.11
CA TYR A 138 1.99 1.51 11.88
C TYR A 138 1.59 2.01 10.48
N GLY A 139 0.61 1.35 9.85
CA GLY A 139 0.12 1.67 8.51
C GLY A 139 0.58 0.73 7.39
N VAL A 140 1.73 0.06 7.50
CA VAL A 140 2.26 -0.78 6.39
C VAL A 140 1.44 -2.05 6.13
N LYS A 141 0.68 -2.55 7.14
CA LYS A 141 -0.20 -3.71 7.00
C LYS A 141 -1.65 -3.35 6.66
N ARG A 142 -1.87 -2.18 6.06
CA ARG A 142 -3.17 -1.75 5.54
C ARG A 142 -3.35 -2.06 4.07
N GLY A 143 -2.26 -2.22 3.33
CA GLY A 143 -2.30 -2.48 1.90
C GLY A 143 -2.81 -3.88 1.57
N ILE A 144 -3.57 -3.99 0.48
CA ILE A 144 -4.10 -5.27 -0.02
C ILE A 144 -3.27 -5.85 -1.17
N LYS A 145 -2.30 -5.11 -1.69
CA LYS A 145 -1.56 -5.44 -2.93
C LYS A 145 -1.00 -6.85 -2.95
N HIS A 146 -0.29 -7.25 -1.91
CA HIS A 146 0.31 -8.59 -1.81
C HIS A 146 -0.75 -9.69 -1.66
N SER A 147 -1.81 -9.42 -0.92
CA SER A 147 -2.88 -10.39 -0.70
C SER A 147 -3.72 -10.61 -1.95
N VAL A 148 -3.98 -9.56 -2.72
CA VAL A 148 -4.61 -9.66 -4.04
C VAL A 148 -3.73 -10.48 -4.99
N LEU A 149 -2.43 -10.20 -5.04
CA LEU A 149 -1.48 -10.92 -5.87
C LEU A 149 -1.43 -12.41 -5.51
N VAL A 150 -1.24 -12.72 -4.22
CA VAL A 150 -1.13 -14.09 -3.73
C VAL A 150 -2.46 -14.84 -3.91
N GLY A 151 -3.59 -14.20 -3.62
CA GLY A 151 -4.93 -14.78 -3.85
C GLY A 151 -5.21 -15.07 -5.34
N TYR A 152 -4.82 -14.14 -6.23
CA TYR A 152 -4.93 -14.37 -7.67
C TYR A 152 -4.09 -15.56 -8.12
N ILE A 153 -2.85 -15.66 -7.63
CA ILE A 153 -1.93 -16.75 -8.00
C ILE A 153 -2.43 -18.09 -7.46
N ALA A 154 -2.89 -18.13 -6.19
CA ALA A 154 -3.45 -19.34 -5.59
C ALA A 154 -4.65 -19.85 -6.40
N ARG A 155 -5.55 -18.97 -6.82
CA ARG A 155 -6.69 -19.31 -7.69
C ARG A 155 -6.23 -19.82 -9.05
N LYS A 156 -5.22 -19.19 -9.65
CA LYS A 156 -4.71 -19.56 -10.97
C LYS A 156 -3.98 -20.90 -10.99
N LEU A 157 -3.23 -21.19 -9.92
CA LEU A 157 -2.44 -22.43 -9.82
C LEU A 157 -3.23 -23.58 -9.21
N GLY A 158 -4.34 -23.30 -8.49
CA GLY A 158 -5.11 -24.31 -7.77
C GLY A 158 -4.37 -24.94 -6.60
N CYS A 159 -3.41 -24.22 -6.00
CA CYS A 159 -2.65 -24.68 -4.84
C CYS A 159 -2.42 -23.51 -3.86
N PRO A 160 -2.16 -23.79 -2.57
CA PRO A 160 -1.82 -22.76 -1.60
C PRO A 160 -0.56 -22.01 -2.00
N VAL A 161 -0.59 -20.69 -1.84
CA VAL A 161 0.55 -19.80 -2.12
C VAL A 161 0.78 -18.88 -0.94
N ARG A 162 2.03 -18.72 -0.55
CA ARG A 162 2.41 -17.78 0.51
C ARG A 162 3.47 -16.80 0.05
N LEU A 163 3.41 -15.61 0.63
CA LEU A 163 4.44 -14.59 0.54
C LEU A 163 4.73 -14.09 1.95
N ILE A 164 5.99 -14.08 2.32
CA ILE A 164 6.46 -13.46 3.56
C ILE A 164 7.59 -12.52 3.17
N GLU A 165 7.40 -11.23 3.42
CA GLU A 165 8.42 -10.22 3.17
C GLU A 165 9.64 -10.46 4.07
N ASP A 166 10.83 -10.33 3.50
CA ASP A 166 12.00 -10.11 4.32
C ASP A 166 12.09 -8.65 4.78
N ARG A 167 13.09 -8.33 5.60
CA ARG A 167 13.25 -6.97 6.11
C ARG A 167 13.53 -5.96 5.02
N LEU A 168 14.30 -6.33 4.01
CA LEU A 168 14.67 -5.44 2.93
C LEU A 168 13.48 -5.17 2.01
N GLU A 169 12.69 -6.20 1.72
CA GLU A 169 11.42 -6.06 0.97
C GLU A 169 10.45 -5.16 1.72
N ASN A 170 10.27 -5.36 3.03
CA ASN A 170 9.41 -4.54 3.86
C ASN A 170 9.82 -3.07 3.87
N MET A 171 11.12 -2.77 3.93
CA MET A 171 11.62 -1.40 3.91
C MET A 171 11.52 -0.73 2.53
N ARG A 172 11.59 -1.50 1.45
CA ARG A 172 11.55 -0.98 0.07
C ARG A 172 10.14 -0.92 -0.50
N ALA A 173 9.34 -1.93 -0.24
CA ALA A 173 8.01 -2.10 -0.82
C ALA A 173 6.88 -1.77 0.14
N GLY A 174 7.16 -1.65 1.43
CA GLY A 174 6.19 -1.25 2.44
C GLY A 174 5.72 0.20 2.24
N ASP A 175 4.48 0.45 2.59
CA ASP A 175 3.95 1.81 2.62
C ASP A 175 4.67 2.59 3.74
N ALA A 176 5.18 3.76 3.42
CA ALA A 176 5.82 4.65 4.38
C ALA A 176 4.99 5.93 4.52
N HIS A 177 5.15 6.62 5.64
CA HIS A 177 4.61 7.97 5.75
C HIS A 177 5.29 8.89 4.74
N GLY A 178 4.49 9.59 3.94
CA GLY A 178 4.99 10.59 3.00
C GLY A 178 5.62 11.78 3.73
N PRO A 179 6.40 12.60 3.04
CA PRO A 179 6.84 13.88 3.56
C PRO A 179 5.64 14.79 3.77
N GLU A 180 5.62 15.53 4.88
CA GLU A 180 4.62 16.53 5.17
C GLU A 180 5.29 17.89 5.31
N ARG A 181 4.59 18.93 4.87
CA ARG A 181 4.94 20.32 5.10
C ARG A 181 3.74 21.05 5.68
N LYS A 182 3.93 21.69 6.81
CA LYS A 182 2.93 22.49 7.52
C LYS A 182 3.44 23.87 7.78
#